data_2597fe349fbfcc6ed8b18f6efbdd8080
#
_entry.id   2597fe349fbfcc6ed8b18f6efbdd8080
#
_cell.length_a   1.000
_cell.length_b   1.000
_cell.length_c   1.000
_cell.angle_alpha   90.00
_cell.angle_beta   90.00
_cell.angle_gamma   90.00
#
_symmetry.space_group_name_H-M   'P 1'
#
loop_
_entity.id
_entity.type
_entity.pdbx_description
1 polymer ?
#
loop_
_entity_poly.entity_id
_entity_poly.type
_entity_poly.pdbx_seq_one_letter_code
_entity_poly.pdbx_strand_id
1 'polypeptide(L)'
;MKHLLCTIIALATLTMTHTATAQISIDKVEAKPEKISFRDTMKQSSASTDYFSLARHKAERAAIRKERNTLEITTSLQASLTSYNDPWVDVSGGDNSIATVAHVFLKHTFTKNLFTLETKFEGKFGYNRMKVETPYTYVDSEGVEQQGVEREGIWFKNQDEFYISIDPSWKMSKNWSYGASVKFRSQIAKGYLSRTEQEREDLKSAFMTPGYLDLSVGLKYKCPHPKLPFVIDLSPIALSAVYASNEWIRREQFDEEGNRIKKAFAYGIEDPDKSSKYEGGSSIQVGFDRTFGKTGYLRYRTTLFSFWGWITNMGLDNKIKDYEAYRDAYREWEAAGSNIKEKPRLPIHPTVRWENTVDIKATRFLTTTLSFQLYYNRAQNTHIQTKTLLSVGLSYTFKNK
;
A
#
# COMPACT_ATOMS: atom_id res chain seq x y z
N MET A 1 17.74 8.01 10.90
CA MET A 1 16.78 7.62 9.87
C MET A 1 17.42 6.88 8.68
N LYS A 2 18.53 7.36 8.10
CA LYS A 2 19.23 6.67 6.97
C LYS A 2 19.60 5.23 7.31
N HIS A 3 20.04 4.95 8.54
CA HIS A 3 20.44 3.60 8.97
C HIS A 3 19.27 2.63 9.15
N LEU A 4 18.09 3.10 9.57
CA LEU A 4 16.90 2.26 9.75
C LEU A 4 16.32 1.79 8.40
N LEU A 5 16.30 2.68 7.41
CA LEU A 5 15.84 2.38 6.06
C LEU A 5 16.77 1.36 5.38
N CYS A 6 18.08 1.52 5.54
CA CYS A 6 19.07 0.56 5.05
C CYS A 6 18.92 -0.81 5.71
N THR A 7 18.56 -0.86 7.01
CA THR A 7 18.38 -2.13 7.72
C THR A 7 17.10 -2.86 7.27
N ILE A 8 16.01 -2.14 6.99
CA ILE A 8 14.77 -2.74 6.47
C ILE A 8 14.96 -3.24 5.03
N ILE A 9 15.66 -2.48 4.21
CA ILE A 9 15.98 -2.89 2.83
C ILE A 9 16.97 -4.06 2.84
N ALA A 10 17.96 -4.06 3.72
CA ALA A 10 18.90 -5.16 3.89
C ALA A 10 18.21 -6.43 4.41
N LEU A 11 17.23 -6.31 5.31
CA LEU A 11 16.43 -7.45 5.79
C LEU A 11 15.54 -8.03 4.68
N ALA A 12 14.95 -7.18 3.85
CA ALA A 12 14.14 -7.60 2.69
C ALA A 12 15.03 -8.25 1.59
N THR A 13 16.24 -7.74 1.37
CA THR A 13 17.17 -8.32 0.40
C THR A 13 17.80 -9.63 0.92
N LEU A 14 18.04 -9.77 2.23
CA LEU A 14 18.54 -11.02 2.81
C LEU A 14 17.54 -12.17 2.68
N THR A 15 16.24 -11.90 2.71
CA THR A 15 15.22 -12.93 2.48
C THR A 15 15.09 -13.32 1.01
N MET A 16 15.43 -12.44 0.08
CA MET A 16 15.37 -12.72 -1.37
C MET A 16 16.57 -13.49 -1.91
N THR A 17 17.77 -13.29 -1.34
CA THR A 17 18.99 -13.95 -1.85
C THR A 17 19.06 -15.46 -1.57
N HIS A 18 18.27 -15.96 -0.60
CA HIS A 18 18.24 -17.40 -0.32
C HIS A 18 17.24 -18.20 -1.16
N THR A 19 16.39 -17.57 -1.96
CA THR A 19 15.43 -18.27 -2.82
C THR A 19 15.91 -18.46 -4.27
N ALA A 20 16.92 -17.72 -4.70
CA ALA A 20 17.42 -17.77 -6.08
C ALA A 20 18.37 -18.95 -6.38
N THR A 21 18.85 -19.67 -5.36
CA THR A 21 19.80 -20.80 -5.55
C THR A 21 19.16 -22.17 -5.55
N ALA A 22 17.84 -22.30 -5.55
CA ALA A 22 17.13 -23.57 -5.50
C ALA A 22 16.63 -24.10 -6.85
N GLN A 23 17.08 -23.58 -7.98
CA GLN A 23 16.98 -24.28 -9.27
C GLN A 23 18.25 -25.10 -9.51
N ILE A 24 18.43 -26.16 -8.74
CA ILE A 24 19.31 -27.24 -9.17
C ILE A 24 18.52 -28.04 -10.19
N SER A 25 18.90 -27.92 -11.45
CA SER A 25 18.44 -28.76 -12.55
C SER A 25 18.64 -30.24 -12.15
N ILE A 26 17.54 -31.00 -12.19
CA ILE A 26 17.54 -32.45 -11.92
C ILE A 26 18.34 -33.21 -12.98
N ASP A 27 18.74 -32.53 -14.07
CA ASP A 27 19.43 -33.13 -15.23
C ASP A 27 20.92 -33.45 -15.00
N LYS A 28 21.48 -33.25 -13.81
CA LYS A 28 22.89 -33.54 -13.50
C LYS A 28 23.12 -34.64 -12.47
N VAL A 29 22.15 -35.46 -12.17
CA VAL A 29 22.33 -36.65 -11.35
C VAL A 29 22.01 -37.91 -12.17
N GLU A 30 22.52 -37.97 -13.38
CA GLU A 30 22.82 -39.29 -13.97
C GLU A 30 24.14 -39.76 -13.40
N ALA A 31 24.04 -40.49 -12.31
CA ALA A 31 25.16 -41.33 -11.86
C ALA A 31 25.46 -42.32 -12.99
N LYS A 32 26.61 -42.19 -13.63
CA LYS A 32 27.15 -43.23 -14.49
C LYS A 32 27.01 -44.58 -13.78
N PRO A 33 26.43 -45.61 -14.40
CA PRO A 33 26.38 -46.91 -13.79
C PRO A 33 27.83 -47.41 -13.64
N GLU A 34 28.36 -47.44 -12.43
CA GLU A 34 29.59 -48.16 -12.13
C GLU A 34 29.36 -49.63 -12.46
N LYS A 35 30.18 -50.20 -13.32
CA LYS A 35 30.21 -51.64 -13.58
C LYS A 35 30.48 -52.35 -12.27
N ILE A 36 29.43 -52.95 -11.71
CA ILE A 36 29.56 -53.83 -10.54
C ILE A 36 30.26 -55.10 -11.01
N SER A 37 31.56 -55.24 -10.70
CA SER A 37 32.26 -56.50 -10.87
C SER A 37 31.89 -57.42 -9.70
N PHE A 38 31.16 -58.51 -10.01
CA PHE A 38 30.79 -59.54 -9.02
C PHE A 38 31.99 -60.43 -8.63
N ARG A 39 33.09 -59.84 -8.25
CA ARG A 39 34.27 -60.53 -7.73
C ARG A 39 34.79 -59.82 -6.50
N ASP A 40 34.04 -59.92 -5.42
CA ASP A 40 34.65 -59.83 -4.10
C ASP A 40 33.78 -60.58 -3.09
N THR A 41 34.44 -61.46 -2.37
CA THR A 41 34.00 -62.17 -1.18
C THR A 41 33.14 -61.25 -0.32
N MET A 42 31.97 -61.78 0.11
CA MET A 42 31.13 -61.14 1.10
C MET A 42 31.95 -60.73 2.33
N LYS A 43 32.52 -59.55 2.32
CA LYS A 43 32.79 -58.84 3.54
C LYS A 43 31.44 -58.46 4.08
N GLN A 44 31.05 -58.99 5.24
CA GLN A 44 29.99 -58.42 6.05
C GLN A 44 30.30 -56.94 6.19
N SER A 45 29.74 -56.12 5.29
CA SER A 45 29.68 -54.71 5.53
C SER A 45 28.71 -54.59 6.72
N SER A 46 29.26 -54.28 7.90
CA SER A 46 28.48 -53.70 8.96
C SER A 46 27.65 -52.62 8.27
N ALA A 47 26.35 -52.84 8.22
CA ALA A 47 25.44 -51.82 7.75
C ALA A 47 25.67 -50.60 8.63
N SER A 48 26.58 -49.70 8.20
CA SER A 48 26.62 -48.39 8.80
C SER A 48 25.28 -47.80 8.53
N THR A 49 24.51 -47.67 9.58
CA THR A 49 23.22 -47.00 9.59
C THR A 49 23.40 -45.50 9.34
N ASP A 50 24.22 -45.14 8.37
CA ASP A 50 24.28 -43.81 7.83
C ASP A 50 23.09 -43.60 6.89
N TYR A 51 21.89 -43.71 7.48
CA TYR A 51 20.59 -43.30 6.87
C TYR A 51 20.53 -41.78 6.56
N PHE A 52 21.57 -41.03 6.85
CA PHE A 52 21.72 -39.63 6.54
C PHE A 52 22.53 -39.42 5.26
N SER A 53 21.96 -39.78 4.10
CA SER A 53 22.52 -39.18 2.90
C SER A 53 22.25 -37.67 2.94
N LEU A 54 23.27 -36.86 2.77
CA LEU A 54 23.21 -35.40 2.73
C LEU A 54 22.14 -34.93 1.72
N ALA A 55 21.94 -35.68 0.64
CA ALA A 55 20.92 -35.46 -0.38
C ALA A 55 19.52 -35.64 0.18
N ARG A 56 19.23 -36.70 0.92
CA ARG A 56 17.94 -36.98 1.55
C ARG A 56 17.61 -35.89 2.57
N HIS A 57 18.54 -35.51 3.41
CA HIS A 57 18.36 -34.44 4.40
C HIS A 57 18.10 -33.08 3.74
N LYS A 58 18.80 -32.76 2.63
CA LYS A 58 18.50 -31.55 1.83
C LYS A 58 17.12 -31.61 1.21
N ALA A 59 16.69 -32.73 0.67
CA ALA A 59 15.36 -32.93 0.09
C ALA A 59 14.25 -32.81 1.15
N GLU A 60 14.42 -33.43 2.32
CA GLU A 60 13.47 -33.32 3.44
C GLU A 60 13.36 -31.88 3.94
N ARG A 61 14.48 -31.16 4.11
CA ARG A 61 14.47 -29.74 4.47
C ARG A 61 13.79 -28.89 3.41
N ALA A 62 14.00 -29.17 2.13
CA ALA A 62 13.34 -28.45 1.03
C ALA A 62 11.83 -28.71 1.02
N ALA A 63 11.40 -29.96 1.25
CA ALA A 63 9.99 -30.31 1.37
C ALA A 63 9.33 -29.61 2.56
N ILE A 64 9.97 -29.60 3.73
CA ILE A 64 9.49 -28.89 4.93
C ILE A 64 9.40 -27.37 4.67
N ARG A 65 10.40 -26.78 4.02
CA ARG A 65 10.35 -25.35 3.64
C ARG A 65 9.17 -25.07 2.71
N LYS A 66 8.98 -25.90 1.70
CA LYS A 66 7.85 -25.75 0.75
C LYS A 66 6.50 -25.95 1.44
N GLU A 67 6.41 -26.85 2.41
CA GLU A 67 5.20 -27.06 3.20
C GLU A 67 4.86 -25.86 4.08
N ARG A 68 5.88 -25.26 4.72
CA ARG A 68 5.70 -24.16 5.67
C ARG A 68 5.52 -22.79 5.02
N ASN A 69 5.93 -22.61 3.77
CA ASN A 69 5.91 -21.33 3.09
C ASN A 69 4.91 -21.35 1.93
N THR A 70 3.98 -20.40 1.95
CA THR A 70 3.08 -20.13 0.84
C THR A 70 3.42 -18.76 0.28
N LEU A 71 3.63 -18.69 -1.03
CA LEU A 71 3.95 -17.45 -1.75
C LEU A 71 2.93 -17.23 -2.86
N GLU A 72 2.32 -16.07 -2.86
CA GLU A 72 1.46 -15.58 -3.93
C GLU A 72 2.05 -14.25 -4.45
N ILE A 73 2.32 -14.18 -5.73
CA ILE A 73 2.79 -12.97 -6.41
C ILE A 73 1.82 -12.69 -7.55
N THR A 74 1.22 -11.51 -7.55
CA THR A 74 0.39 -11.03 -8.65
C THR A 74 1.00 -9.77 -9.21
N THR A 75 1.21 -9.75 -10.51
CA THR A 75 1.62 -8.57 -11.25
C THR A 75 0.57 -8.22 -12.26
N SER A 76 0.27 -6.95 -12.44
CA SER A 76 -0.62 -6.50 -13.51
C SER A 76 -0.14 -5.20 -14.10
N LEU A 77 -0.34 -5.05 -15.40
CA LEU A 77 -0.17 -3.82 -16.16
C LEU A 77 -1.52 -3.50 -16.80
N GLN A 78 -2.06 -2.37 -16.43
CA GLN A 78 -3.36 -1.90 -16.89
C GLN A 78 -3.14 -0.64 -17.70
N ALA A 79 -3.90 -0.50 -18.78
CA ALA A 79 -3.86 0.68 -19.63
C ALA A 79 -5.29 1.04 -20.06
N SER A 80 -5.54 2.32 -20.22
CA SER A 80 -6.70 2.84 -20.93
C SER A 80 -6.22 3.88 -21.95
N LEU A 81 -6.82 3.85 -23.13
CA LEU A 81 -6.56 4.79 -24.21
C LEU A 81 -7.88 5.39 -24.67
N THR A 82 -7.93 6.71 -24.68
CA THR A 82 -9.02 7.46 -25.29
C THR A 82 -8.43 8.28 -26.42
N SER A 83 -8.97 8.16 -27.62
CA SER A 83 -8.50 8.88 -28.79
C SER A 83 -9.68 9.42 -29.59
N TYR A 84 -9.63 10.70 -29.90
CA TYR A 84 -10.60 11.42 -30.71
C TYR A 84 -9.85 12.07 -31.88
N ASN A 85 -10.51 12.17 -33.03
CA ASN A 85 -10.02 12.99 -34.12
C ASN A 85 -10.54 14.43 -33.99
N ASP A 86 -9.88 15.37 -34.68
CA ASP A 86 -10.21 16.79 -34.56
C ASP A 86 -11.70 17.09 -34.86
N PRO A 87 -12.34 16.54 -35.94
CA PRO A 87 -13.76 16.75 -36.17
C PRO A 87 -14.69 16.28 -35.03
N TRP A 88 -14.30 15.23 -34.30
CA TRP A 88 -15.07 14.81 -33.10
C TRP A 88 -14.92 15.78 -31.95
N VAL A 89 -13.68 16.25 -31.71
CA VAL A 89 -13.38 17.21 -30.66
C VAL A 89 -14.12 18.53 -30.88
N ASP A 90 -14.18 18.99 -32.12
CA ASP A 90 -14.86 20.25 -32.51
C ASP A 90 -16.37 20.21 -32.27
N VAL A 91 -17.01 19.06 -32.43
CA VAL A 91 -18.47 18.91 -32.28
C VAL A 91 -18.89 18.46 -30.88
N SER A 92 -18.18 17.51 -30.31
CA SER A 92 -18.59 16.81 -29.10
C SER A 92 -17.67 17.04 -27.90
N GLY A 93 -16.54 17.70 -28.13
CA GLY A 93 -15.50 17.86 -27.12
C GLY A 93 -14.76 16.54 -26.83
N GLY A 94 -13.87 16.60 -25.87
CA GLY A 94 -13.09 15.45 -25.38
C GLY A 94 -11.60 15.59 -25.62
N ASP A 95 -10.81 14.93 -24.80
CA ASP A 95 -9.33 14.96 -24.85
C ASP A 95 -8.74 13.57 -25.04
N ASN A 96 -7.72 13.51 -25.88
CA ASN A 96 -6.93 12.30 -26.03
C ASN A 96 -6.16 12.02 -24.74
N SER A 97 -6.31 10.83 -24.20
CA SER A 97 -5.65 10.46 -22.96
C SER A 97 -5.13 9.03 -22.96
N ILE A 98 -4.00 8.83 -22.32
CA ILE A 98 -3.44 7.51 -22.02
C ILE A 98 -3.25 7.43 -20.51
N ALA A 99 -3.84 6.41 -19.92
CA ALA A 99 -3.60 6.08 -18.51
C ALA A 99 -2.94 4.72 -18.41
N THR A 100 -1.89 4.63 -17.62
CA THR A 100 -1.20 3.37 -17.33
C THR A 100 -1.08 3.17 -15.84
N VAL A 101 -1.29 1.94 -15.35
CA VAL A 101 -1.11 1.56 -13.94
C VAL A 101 -0.40 0.22 -13.89
N ALA A 102 0.74 0.21 -13.22
CA ALA A 102 1.42 -1.01 -12.81
C ALA A 102 1.03 -1.37 -11.37
N HIS A 103 0.72 -2.63 -11.13
CA HIS A 103 0.36 -3.15 -9.81
C HIS A 103 1.17 -4.42 -9.52
N VAL A 104 1.75 -4.47 -8.35
CA VAL A 104 2.48 -5.62 -7.81
C VAL A 104 1.92 -5.96 -6.45
N PHE A 105 1.51 -7.20 -6.26
CA PHE A 105 1.07 -7.73 -4.98
C PHE A 105 1.89 -8.97 -4.65
N LEU A 106 2.44 -9.01 -3.45
CA LEU A 106 3.18 -10.15 -2.90
C LEU A 106 2.59 -10.50 -1.54
N LYS A 107 2.25 -11.76 -1.36
CA LYS A 107 1.82 -12.31 -0.08
C LYS A 107 2.67 -13.53 0.23
N HIS A 108 3.39 -13.47 1.34
CA HIS A 108 4.15 -14.59 1.89
C HIS A 108 3.54 -15.01 3.22
N THR A 109 3.29 -16.29 3.40
CA THR A 109 2.81 -16.85 4.65
C THR A 109 3.75 -17.97 5.08
N PHE A 110 4.36 -17.79 6.24
CA PHE A 110 5.15 -18.81 6.91
C PHE A 110 4.34 -19.38 8.08
N THR A 111 4.24 -20.72 8.14
CA THR A 111 3.52 -21.41 9.22
C THR A 111 4.41 -22.48 9.84
N LYS A 112 4.57 -22.44 11.16
CA LYS A 112 5.28 -23.46 11.94
C LYS A 112 4.54 -23.71 13.25
N ASN A 113 4.00 -24.91 13.41
CA ASN A 113 3.19 -25.30 14.57
C ASN A 113 2.02 -24.33 14.80
N LEU A 114 2.01 -23.61 15.93
CA LEU A 114 1.00 -22.63 16.27
C LEU A 114 1.30 -21.23 15.73
N PHE A 115 2.53 -21.00 15.25
CA PHE A 115 2.99 -19.69 14.78
C PHE A 115 2.73 -19.52 13.29
N THR A 116 2.18 -18.37 12.91
CA THR A 116 2.01 -17.93 11.52
C THR A 116 2.52 -16.51 11.38
N LEU A 117 3.37 -16.28 10.37
CA LEU A 117 3.81 -14.95 9.96
C LEU A 117 3.28 -14.70 8.55
N GLU A 118 2.42 -13.71 8.41
CA GLU A 118 1.95 -13.24 7.12
C GLU A 118 2.62 -11.91 6.79
N THR A 119 3.26 -11.84 5.63
CA THR A 119 3.87 -10.61 5.11
C THR A 119 3.22 -10.28 3.78
N LYS A 120 2.77 -9.03 3.62
CA LYS A 120 2.21 -8.52 2.37
C LYS A 120 2.98 -7.30 1.91
N PHE A 121 3.16 -7.20 0.62
CA PHE A 121 3.59 -6.01 -0.08
C PHE A 121 2.62 -5.74 -1.22
N GLU A 122 2.16 -4.52 -1.34
CA GLU A 122 1.36 -4.07 -2.47
C GLU A 122 1.91 -2.74 -2.97
N GLY A 123 2.15 -2.64 -4.26
CA GLY A 123 2.59 -1.42 -4.92
C GLY A 123 1.70 -1.12 -6.11
N LYS A 124 1.21 0.12 -6.20
CA LYS A 124 0.43 0.65 -7.31
C LYS A 124 1.09 1.92 -7.79
N PHE A 125 1.43 1.97 -9.07
CA PHE A 125 2.09 3.11 -9.66
C PHE A 125 1.52 3.39 -11.04
N GLY A 126 1.07 4.62 -11.27
CA GLY A 126 0.42 4.96 -12.52
C GLY A 126 0.50 6.43 -12.87
N TYR A 127 0.53 6.67 -14.17
CA TYR A 127 0.50 7.98 -14.77
C TYR A 127 -0.58 8.08 -15.83
N ASN A 128 -1.15 9.27 -15.93
CA ASN A 128 -1.99 9.68 -17.05
C ASN A 128 -1.22 10.68 -17.90
N ARG A 129 -1.39 10.59 -19.21
CA ARG A 129 -1.06 11.65 -20.15
C ARG A 129 -2.33 12.13 -20.81
N MET A 130 -2.60 13.41 -20.75
CA MET A 130 -3.71 14.05 -21.45
C MET A 130 -3.26 15.35 -22.06
N LYS A 131 -3.95 15.80 -23.11
CA LYS A 131 -3.77 17.14 -23.64
C LYS A 131 -4.44 18.13 -22.71
N VAL A 132 -3.72 19.21 -22.38
CA VAL A 132 -4.23 20.31 -21.57
C VAL A 132 -4.07 21.59 -22.40
N GLU A 133 -5.06 22.42 -22.37
CA GLU A 133 -5.02 23.74 -23.01
C GLU A 133 -4.31 24.71 -22.08
N THR A 134 -3.17 25.22 -22.49
CA THR A 134 -2.41 26.24 -21.75
C THR A 134 -2.55 27.55 -22.49
N PRO A 135 -3.17 28.59 -21.88
CA PRO A 135 -3.23 29.89 -22.48
C PRO A 135 -1.83 30.51 -22.53
N TYR A 136 -1.47 31.10 -23.67
CA TYR A 136 -0.24 31.88 -23.81
C TYR A 136 -0.55 33.22 -24.47
N THR A 137 0.21 34.24 -24.13
CA THR A 137 0.10 35.56 -24.73
C THR A 137 1.18 35.72 -25.79
N TYR A 138 0.81 36.13 -26.97
CA TYR A 138 1.75 36.45 -28.04
C TYR A 138 1.40 37.83 -28.62
N VAL A 139 2.42 38.51 -29.14
CA VAL A 139 2.27 39.80 -29.82
C VAL A 139 2.17 39.52 -31.31
N ASP A 140 1.09 39.93 -31.93
CA ASP A 140 0.91 39.78 -33.35
C ASP A 140 1.79 40.74 -34.21
N SER A 141 1.72 40.62 -35.54
CA SER A 141 2.51 41.47 -36.44
C SER A 141 2.16 42.95 -36.39
N GLU A 142 1.05 43.32 -35.76
CA GLU A 142 0.59 44.70 -35.56
C GLU A 142 0.94 45.27 -34.15
N GLY A 143 1.67 44.47 -33.32
CA GLY A 143 2.09 44.85 -31.99
C GLY A 143 1.00 44.73 -30.92
N VAL A 144 -0.09 44.03 -31.22
CA VAL A 144 -1.22 43.81 -30.30
C VAL A 144 -1.01 42.49 -29.56
N GLU A 145 -1.13 42.53 -28.23
CA GLU A 145 -1.14 41.32 -27.41
C GLU A 145 -2.41 40.49 -27.67
N GLN A 146 -2.20 39.29 -28.11
CA GLN A 146 -3.30 38.32 -28.34
C GLN A 146 -3.10 37.09 -27.46
N GLN A 147 -4.22 36.49 -27.05
CA GLN A 147 -4.22 35.24 -26.30
C GLN A 147 -4.37 34.06 -27.27
N GLY A 148 -3.42 33.18 -27.25
CA GLY A 148 -3.47 31.89 -27.92
C GLY A 148 -3.70 30.76 -26.94
N VAL A 149 -4.08 29.61 -27.44
CA VAL A 149 -4.21 28.39 -26.63
C VAL A 149 -3.32 27.33 -27.27
N GLU A 150 -2.35 26.86 -26.52
CA GLU A 150 -1.51 25.75 -26.93
C GLU A 150 -2.00 24.45 -26.27
N ARG A 151 -2.09 23.38 -27.05
CA ARG A 151 -2.48 22.05 -26.57
C ARG A 151 -1.25 21.20 -26.34
N GLU A 152 -0.80 21.12 -25.10
CA GLU A 152 0.35 20.31 -24.72
C GLU A 152 -0.05 19.00 -24.05
N GLY A 153 0.69 17.93 -24.34
CA GLY A 153 0.48 16.63 -23.70
C GLY A 153 1.26 16.51 -22.40
N ILE A 154 0.57 16.61 -21.27
CA ILE A 154 1.17 16.63 -19.93
C ILE A 154 0.99 15.29 -19.23
N TRP A 155 2.06 14.84 -18.57
CA TRP A 155 2.06 13.67 -17.72
C TRP A 155 1.78 14.05 -16.27
N PHE A 156 0.81 13.41 -15.64
CA PHE A 156 0.52 13.59 -14.23
C PHE A 156 0.24 12.26 -13.53
N LYS A 157 0.61 12.20 -12.28
CA LYS A 157 0.44 11.03 -11.43
C LYS A 157 -1.03 10.78 -11.11
N ASN A 158 -1.55 9.56 -11.39
CA ASN A 158 -2.91 9.16 -11.06
C ASN A 158 -2.97 8.15 -9.90
N GLN A 159 -1.95 7.30 -9.79
CA GLN A 159 -1.79 6.35 -8.70
C GLN A 159 -0.34 6.29 -8.24
N ASP A 160 -0.17 6.26 -6.94
CA ASP A 160 1.14 6.06 -6.32
C ASP A 160 0.91 5.67 -4.86
N GLU A 161 0.97 4.39 -4.59
CA GLU A 161 0.80 3.86 -3.25
C GLU A 161 1.63 2.60 -3.10
N PHE A 162 2.36 2.50 -2.01
CA PHE A 162 2.91 1.24 -1.58
C PHE A 162 2.49 0.94 -0.14
N TYR A 163 2.23 -0.33 0.10
CA TYR A 163 1.76 -0.86 1.36
C TYR A 163 2.57 -2.09 1.76
N ILE A 164 2.98 -2.13 3.01
CA ILE A 164 3.67 -3.27 3.59
C ILE A 164 2.93 -3.65 4.86
N SER A 165 2.65 -4.94 5.07
CA SER A 165 2.20 -5.45 6.36
C SER A 165 3.02 -6.66 6.79
N ILE A 166 3.21 -6.76 8.10
CA ILE A 166 3.88 -7.87 8.78
C ILE A 166 2.98 -8.25 9.98
N ASP A 167 2.40 -9.45 9.90
CA ASP A 167 1.36 -9.91 10.81
C ASP A 167 1.77 -11.24 11.49
N PRO A 168 2.62 -11.23 12.53
CA PRO A 168 2.89 -12.41 13.34
C PRO A 168 1.68 -12.77 14.20
N SER A 169 1.34 -14.05 14.26
CA SER A 169 0.23 -14.54 15.06
C SER A 169 0.47 -15.94 15.62
N TRP A 170 -0.09 -16.22 16.79
CA TRP A 170 -0.06 -17.52 17.45
C TRP A 170 -1.47 -18.04 17.62
N LYS A 171 -1.68 -19.24 17.20
CA LYS A 171 -2.99 -19.92 17.29
C LYS A 171 -3.31 -20.23 18.75
N MET A 172 -4.48 -19.76 19.21
CA MET A 172 -4.98 -19.99 20.56
C MET A 172 -6.06 -21.10 20.55
N SER A 173 -6.93 -21.10 19.56
CA SER A 173 -7.97 -22.10 19.38
C SER A 173 -8.21 -22.39 17.89
N LYS A 174 -9.25 -23.16 17.54
CA LYS A 174 -9.56 -23.51 16.16
C LYS A 174 -9.73 -22.28 15.26
N ASN A 175 -10.37 -21.23 15.79
CA ASN A 175 -10.77 -20.05 15.01
C ASN A 175 -10.11 -18.76 15.52
N TRP A 176 -9.45 -18.80 16.66
CA TRP A 176 -8.86 -17.64 17.31
C TRP A 176 -7.34 -17.74 17.36
N SER A 177 -6.68 -16.63 17.11
CA SER A 177 -5.25 -16.41 17.34
C SER A 177 -5.03 -15.04 17.99
N TYR A 178 -3.90 -14.88 18.63
CA TYR A 178 -3.43 -13.57 19.12
C TYR A 178 -2.16 -13.20 18.38
N GLY A 179 -1.88 -11.92 18.28
CA GLY A 179 -0.71 -11.47 17.58
C GLY A 179 -0.55 -9.97 17.53
N ALA A 180 0.39 -9.56 16.71
CA ALA A 180 0.64 -8.16 16.43
C ALA A 180 0.47 -7.91 14.92
N SER A 181 0.33 -6.65 14.55
CA SER A 181 0.30 -6.21 13.16
C SER A 181 1.10 -4.93 13.02
N VAL A 182 1.97 -4.89 12.03
CA VAL A 182 2.71 -3.71 11.62
C VAL A 182 2.30 -3.41 10.19
N LYS A 183 1.74 -2.24 9.94
CA LYS A 183 1.30 -1.82 8.61
C LYS A 183 1.91 -0.48 8.29
N PHE A 184 2.52 -0.40 7.14
CA PHE A 184 3.11 0.84 6.64
C PHE A 184 2.61 1.13 5.25
N ARG A 185 2.20 2.38 5.00
CA ARG A 185 1.72 2.85 3.71
C ARG A 185 2.29 4.22 3.41
N SER A 186 2.73 4.43 2.17
CA SER A 186 3.21 5.72 1.71
C SER A 186 3.18 5.83 0.19
N GLN A 187 3.71 6.93 -0.34
CA GLN A 187 3.88 7.22 -1.74
C GLN A 187 5.37 7.28 -2.10
N ILE A 188 5.69 7.10 -3.39
CA ILE A 188 7.07 7.07 -3.89
C ILE A 188 7.39 8.38 -4.61
N ALA A 189 6.52 8.81 -5.53
CA ALA A 189 6.76 9.92 -6.43
C ALA A 189 6.11 11.22 -5.93
N LYS A 190 6.59 12.34 -6.45
CA LYS A 190 5.98 13.65 -6.24
C LYS A 190 4.60 13.70 -6.89
N GLY A 191 3.65 14.32 -6.23
CA GLY A 191 2.32 14.63 -6.75
C GLY A 191 2.07 16.12 -6.58
N TYR A 192 1.41 16.72 -7.57
CA TYR A 192 1.18 18.16 -7.65
C TYR A 192 -0.31 18.48 -7.56
N LEU A 193 -0.64 19.69 -7.18
CA LEU A 193 -2.00 20.25 -7.17
C LEU A 193 -2.48 20.56 -8.57
N SER A 194 -1.65 21.32 -9.30
CA SER A 194 -1.85 21.64 -10.70
C SER A 194 -1.40 20.50 -11.60
N ARG A 195 -2.01 20.34 -12.75
CA ARG A 195 -1.57 19.41 -13.78
C ARG A 195 -0.58 20.06 -14.74
N THR A 196 -0.73 21.37 -14.95
CA THR A 196 0.08 22.18 -15.87
C THR A 196 1.33 22.68 -15.20
N GLU A 197 1.22 23.19 -13.98
CA GLU A 197 2.32 23.74 -13.20
C GLU A 197 2.77 22.68 -12.20
N GLN A 198 3.88 22.00 -12.52
CA GLN A 198 4.45 20.95 -11.67
C GLN A 198 5.66 21.51 -10.92
N GLU A 199 5.46 22.67 -10.31
CA GLU A 199 6.48 23.37 -9.54
C GLU A 199 6.57 22.88 -8.09
N ARG A 200 7.57 23.36 -7.38
CA ARG A 200 7.80 22.97 -5.98
C ARG A 200 6.71 23.49 -5.06
N GLU A 201 6.17 24.66 -5.38
CA GLU A 201 5.08 25.32 -4.67
C GLU A 201 3.78 24.54 -4.73
N ASP A 202 3.55 23.83 -5.85
CA ASP A 202 2.34 23.02 -6.08
C ASP A 202 2.44 21.60 -5.54
N LEU A 203 3.50 21.26 -4.82
CA LEU A 203 3.64 19.92 -4.24
C LEU A 203 2.50 19.60 -3.28
N LYS A 204 1.81 18.52 -3.57
CA LYS A 204 0.74 17.92 -2.76
C LYS A 204 1.22 16.71 -2.00
N SER A 205 2.05 15.88 -2.61
CA SER A 205 2.58 14.67 -2.00
C SER A 205 4.00 14.38 -2.50
N ALA A 206 4.78 13.67 -1.69
CA ALA A 206 6.13 13.23 -2.00
C ALA A 206 6.45 11.95 -1.24
N PHE A 207 7.66 11.41 -1.41
CA PHE A 207 8.10 10.26 -0.63
C PHE A 207 7.96 10.51 0.87
N MET A 208 7.32 9.60 1.61
CA MET A 208 7.01 9.70 3.04
C MET A 208 6.15 10.93 3.42
N THR A 209 5.44 11.51 2.45
CA THR A 209 4.51 12.62 2.68
C THR A 209 3.26 12.44 1.79
N PRO A 210 2.17 11.84 2.34
CA PRO A 210 2.06 11.24 3.68
C PRO A 210 2.70 9.85 3.79
N GLY A 211 3.18 9.52 4.98
CA GLY A 211 3.49 8.16 5.43
C GLY A 211 2.59 7.81 6.60
N TYR A 212 2.07 6.58 6.62
CA TYR A 212 1.21 6.06 7.69
C TYR A 212 1.81 4.79 8.26
N LEU A 213 1.93 4.71 9.57
CA LEU A 213 2.37 3.52 10.29
C LEU A 213 1.31 3.15 11.33
N ASP A 214 0.72 1.98 11.17
CA ASP A 214 -0.22 1.42 12.14
C ASP A 214 0.42 0.20 12.82
N LEU A 215 0.52 0.26 14.14
CA LEU A 215 0.97 -0.84 14.99
C LEU A 215 -0.21 -1.30 15.83
N SER A 216 -0.42 -2.59 15.94
CA SER A 216 -1.52 -3.10 16.77
C SER A 216 -1.21 -4.46 17.37
N VAL A 217 -1.79 -4.71 18.54
CA VAL A 217 -1.72 -6.00 19.23
C VAL A 217 -3.12 -6.40 19.64
N GLY A 218 -3.49 -7.65 19.34
CA GLY A 218 -4.84 -8.08 19.62
C GLY A 218 -5.16 -9.52 19.23
N LEU A 219 -6.44 -9.74 19.03
CA LEU A 219 -7.04 -11.03 18.71
C LEU A 219 -7.49 -11.05 17.25
N LYS A 220 -7.22 -12.15 16.58
CA LYS A 220 -7.66 -12.41 15.20
C LYS A 220 -8.63 -13.57 15.20
N TYR A 221 -9.83 -13.34 14.69
CA TYR A 221 -10.84 -14.36 14.45
C TYR A 221 -10.92 -14.72 12.96
N LYS A 222 -10.85 -16.00 12.65
CA LYS A 222 -11.03 -16.49 11.28
C LYS A 222 -12.31 -17.33 11.22
N CYS A 223 -13.26 -16.93 10.38
CA CYS A 223 -14.49 -17.65 10.19
C CYS A 223 -14.24 -19.08 9.67
N PRO A 224 -14.78 -20.11 10.31
CA PRO A 224 -14.59 -21.50 9.89
C PRO A 224 -15.37 -21.88 8.63
N HIS A 225 -16.32 -21.04 8.21
CA HIS A 225 -17.23 -21.37 7.11
C HIS A 225 -16.55 -21.14 5.75
N PRO A 226 -16.39 -22.19 4.91
CA PRO A 226 -15.64 -22.09 3.64
C PRO A 226 -16.22 -21.08 2.65
N LYS A 227 -17.55 -20.86 2.70
CA LYS A 227 -18.23 -19.92 1.81
C LYS A 227 -18.17 -18.47 2.29
N LEU A 228 -17.73 -18.23 3.54
CA LEU A 228 -17.65 -16.92 4.16
C LEU A 228 -16.25 -16.72 4.80
N PRO A 229 -15.18 -16.64 4.01
CA PRO A 229 -13.81 -16.55 4.52
C PRO A 229 -13.49 -15.14 5.00
N PHE A 230 -14.19 -14.65 6.03
CA PHE A 230 -13.85 -13.38 6.64
C PHE A 230 -12.91 -13.58 7.83
N VAL A 231 -12.10 -12.56 8.04
CA VAL A 231 -11.14 -12.42 9.15
C VAL A 231 -11.45 -11.12 9.87
N ILE A 232 -11.54 -11.18 11.19
CA ILE A 232 -11.73 -9.99 12.04
C ILE A 232 -10.51 -9.88 12.93
N ASP A 233 -9.82 -8.74 12.87
CA ASP A 233 -8.73 -8.38 13.76
C ASP A 233 -9.24 -7.35 14.76
N LEU A 234 -9.26 -7.70 16.04
CA LEU A 234 -9.66 -6.86 17.15
C LEU A 234 -8.42 -6.48 17.94
N SER A 235 -8.02 -5.21 17.88
CA SER A 235 -6.81 -4.74 18.52
C SER A 235 -7.14 -3.69 19.58
N PRO A 236 -7.27 -4.09 20.86
CA PRO A 236 -7.57 -3.17 21.95
C PRO A 236 -6.44 -2.16 22.18
N ILE A 237 -5.22 -2.50 21.82
CA ILE A 237 -4.07 -1.61 21.88
C ILE A 237 -3.54 -1.42 20.47
N ALA A 238 -3.62 -0.18 19.98
CA ALA A 238 -3.14 0.21 18.68
C ALA A 238 -2.49 1.60 18.73
N LEU A 239 -1.48 1.80 17.91
CA LEU A 239 -0.81 3.07 17.68
C LEU A 239 -0.92 3.40 16.18
N SER A 240 -1.39 4.58 15.86
CA SER A 240 -1.34 5.13 14.51
C SER A 240 -0.39 6.31 14.46
N ALA A 241 0.53 6.30 13.50
CA ALA A 241 1.46 7.39 13.28
C ALA A 241 1.33 7.90 11.85
N VAL A 242 1.38 9.21 11.72
CA VAL A 242 1.37 9.92 10.43
C VAL A 242 2.68 10.66 10.27
N TYR A 243 3.26 10.56 9.10
CA TYR A 243 4.50 11.23 8.74
C TYR A 243 4.28 12.15 7.54
N ALA A 244 4.77 13.38 7.62
CA ALA A 244 4.82 14.34 6.53
C ALA A 244 6.21 15.00 6.54
N SER A 245 7.18 14.32 5.95
CA SER A 245 8.59 14.74 6.01
C SER A 245 8.90 15.99 5.18
N ASN A 246 8.10 16.25 4.15
CA ASN A 246 8.33 17.39 3.25
C ASN A 246 7.73 18.67 3.83
N GLU A 247 8.58 19.63 4.16
CA GLU A 247 8.22 20.92 4.73
C GLU A 247 7.36 21.78 3.80
N TRP A 248 7.68 21.80 2.50
CA TRP A 248 6.92 22.55 1.49
C TRP A 248 5.45 22.11 1.37
N ILE A 249 5.18 20.85 1.66
CA ILE A 249 3.82 20.30 1.66
C ILE A 249 3.09 20.69 2.94
N ARG A 250 3.77 20.74 4.08
CA ARG A 250 3.18 21.03 5.39
C ARG A 250 2.87 22.51 5.62
N ARG A 251 3.66 23.42 5.05
CA ARG A 251 3.53 24.85 5.26
C ARG A 251 2.50 25.49 4.33
N GLU A 252 1.80 26.48 4.83
CA GLU A 252 1.00 27.39 4.03
C GLU A 252 1.93 28.32 3.24
N GLN A 253 1.50 28.72 2.06
CA GLN A 253 2.25 29.66 1.22
C GLN A 253 1.37 30.89 0.98
N PHE A 254 1.99 32.03 1.00
CA PHE A 254 1.34 33.32 0.81
C PHE A 254 2.09 34.06 -0.31
N ASP A 255 1.35 34.87 -1.07
CA ASP A 255 1.93 35.80 -2.05
C ASP A 255 2.57 37.01 -1.37
N GLU A 256 3.18 37.90 -2.15
CA GLU A 256 3.78 39.12 -1.66
C GLU A 256 2.76 40.08 -1.04
N GLU A 257 1.49 39.94 -1.38
CA GLU A 257 0.35 40.72 -0.87
C GLU A 257 -0.24 40.16 0.42
N GLY A 258 0.24 38.96 0.86
CA GLY A 258 -0.21 38.27 2.05
C GLY A 258 -1.46 37.40 1.85
N ASN A 259 -1.92 37.20 0.61
CA ASN A 259 -3.02 36.27 0.32
C ASN A 259 -2.50 34.85 0.32
N ARG A 260 -3.30 33.91 0.83
CA ARG A 260 -2.92 32.51 0.90
C ARG A 260 -3.04 31.82 -0.46
N ILE A 261 -1.89 31.57 -1.11
CA ILE A 261 -1.79 30.86 -2.39
C ILE A 261 -2.06 29.36 -2.20
N LYS A 262 -1.51 28.78 -1.14
CA LYS A 262 -1.56 27.35 -0.90
C LYS A 262 -1.95 27.03 0.54
N LYS A 263 -2.94 26.16 0.69
CA LYS A 263 -3.33 25.57 1.96
C LYS A 263 -2.33 24.45 2.33
N ALA A 264 -1.89 24.43 3.59
CA ALA A 264 -1.02 23.36 4.07
C ALA A 264 -1.72 21.99 4.00
N PHE A 265 -1.00 20.98 3.51
CA PHE A 265 -1.42 19.58 3.58
C PHE A 265 -0.76 18.90 4.78
N ALA A 266 -1.29 19.17 5.95
CA ALA A 266 -0.71 18.65 7.18
C ALA A 266 -1.02 17.18 7.46
N TYR A 267 -1.91 16.54 6.69
CA TYR A 267 -2.33 15.14 6.87
C TYR A 267 -2.79 14.80 8.30
N GLY A 268 -3.32 15.81 9.02
CA GLY A 268 -3.75 15.68 10.40
C GLY A 268 -2.67 15.96 11.45
N ILE A 269 -1.48 16.42 11.02
CA ILE A 269 -0.45 16.96 11.92
C ILE A 269 -0.82 18.41 12.20
N GLU A 270 -1.06 18.74 13.46
CA GLU A 270 -1.58 20.02 13.90
C GLU A 270 -0.50 21.11 13.85
N ASP A 271 0.71 20.75 14.28
CA ASP A 271 1.87 21.63 14.37
C ASP A 271 2.65 21.60 13.04
N PRO A 272 2.76 22.74 12.31
CA PRO A 272 3.45 22.78 11.02
C PRO A 272 4.95 22.49 11.12
N ASP A 273 5.55 22.69 12.30
CA ASP A 273 6.97 22.42 12.53
C ASP A 273 7.24 20.94 12.81
N LYS A 274 6.22 20.17 13.21
CA LYS A 274 6.34 18.73 13.39
C LYS A 274 6.13 17.98 12.10
N SER A 275 6.99 17.01 11.86
CA SER A 275 6.91 16.11 10.70
C SER A 275 6.14 14.82 10.98
N SER A 276 5.62 14.64 12.20
CA SER A 276 4.93 13.41 12.61
C SER A 276 3.91 13.64 13.71
N LYS A 277 2.88 12.79 13.73
CA LYS A 277 1.87 12.71 14.79
C LYS A 277 1.69 11.25 15.18
N TYR A 278 1.49 11.00 16.47
CA TYR A 278 1.26 9.68 17.04
C TYR A 278 -0.04 9.68 17.83
N GLU A 279 -0.89 8.68 17.57
CA GLU A 279 -2.18 8.51 18.28
C GLU A 279 -2.27 7.08 18.83
N GLY A 280 -2.52 6.97 20.13
CA GLY A 280 -2.80 5.69 20.80
C GLY A 280 -4.29 5.44 20.93
N GLY A 281 -4.71 4.19 20.74
CA GLY A 281 -6.12 3.83 20.82
C GLY A 281 -6.37 2.35 20.56
N SER A 282 -7.49 2.08 19.90
CA SER A 282 -7.91 0.73 19.50
C SER A 282 -8.21 0.68 18.01
N SER A 283 -8.06 -0.49 17.42
CA SER A 283 -8.41 -0.69 16.00
C SER A 283 -9.20 -1.98 15.77
N ILE A 284 -10.03 -1.95 14.75
CA ILE A 284 -10.72 -3.12 14.22
C ILE A 284 -10.48 -3.20 12.71
N GLN A 285 -10.21 -4.41 12.22
CA GLN A 285 -10.16 -4.66 10.79
C GLN A 285 -11.01 -5.87 10.46
N VAL A 286 -11.80 -5.75 9.40
CA VAL A 286 -12.58 -6.84 8.83
C VAL A 286 -12.11 -7.05 7.39
N GLY A 287 -11.64 -8.24 7.09
CA GLY A 287 -11.18 -8.62 5.76
C GLY A 287 -12.00 -9.76 5.20
N PHE A 288 -12.30 -9.70 3.91
CA PHE A 288 -12.93 -10.78 3.17
C PHE A 288 -12.24 -10.91 1.81
N ASP A 289 -11.88 -12.14 1.43
CA ASP A 289 -11.25 -12.45 0.14
C ASP A 289 -11.80 -13.79 -0.35
N ARG A 290 -12.55 -13.73 -1.43
CA ARG A 290 -13.15 -14.92 -2.01
C ARG A 290 -13.11 -14.90 -3.52
N THR A 291 -12.81 -16.08 -4.07
CA THR A 291 -12.91 -16.36 -5.50
C THR A 291 -14.19 -17.14 -5.78
N PHE A 292 -14.94 -16.72 -6.79
CA PHE A 292 -16.20 -17.28 -7.22
C PHE A 292 -16.07 -17.96 -8.57
N GLY A 293 -16.96 -18.94 -8.81
CA GLY A 293 -17.04 -19.71 -10.05
C GLY A 293 -16.07 -20.90 -10.08
N LYS A 294 -16.37 -21.90 -10.91
CA LYS A 294 -15.54 -23.12 -11.05
C LYS A 294 -14.15 -22.81 -11.61
N THR A 295 -14.06 -21.83 -12.49
CA THR A 295 -12.80 -21.36 -13.11
C THR A 295 -12.11 -20.27 -12.32
N GLY A 296 -12.71 -19.76 -11.23
CA GLY A 296 -12.17 -18.65 -10.47
C GLY A 296 -12.15 -17.32 -11.24
N TYR A 297 -13.15 -17.11 -12.10
CA TYR A 297 -13.22 -15.93 -12.96
C TYR A 297 -13.50 -14.62 -12.21
N LEU A 298 -14.11 -14.68 -11.03
CA LEU A 298 -14.45 -13.53 -10.21
C LEU A 298 -13.77 -13.65 -8.85
N ARG A 299 -12.97 -12.65 -8.46
CA ARG A 299 -12.43 -12.52 -7.10
C ARG A 299 -12.91 -11.22 -6.49
N TYR A 300 -13.53 -11.31 -5.31
CA TYR A 300 -13.90 -10.14 -4.52
C TYR A 300 -13.08 -10.07 -3.26
N ARG A 301 -12.47 -8.91 -3.04
CA ARG A 301 -11.70 -8.59 -1.84
C ARG A 301 -12.25 -7.33 -1.23
N THR A 302 -12.47 -7.34 0.07
CA THR A 302 -12.81 -6.14 0.83
C THR A 302 -12.07 -6.10 2.14
N THR A 303 -11.64 -4.91 2.53
CA THR A 303 -10.99 -4.66 3.82
C THR A 303 -11.58 -3.38 4.39
N LEU A 304 -12.21 -3.50 5.55
CA LEU A 304 -12.69 -2.39 6.35
C LEU A 304 -11.77 -2.27 7.56
N PHE A 305 -11.11 -1.14 7.70
CA PHE A 305 -10.26 -0.80 8.84
C PHE A 305 -10.82 0.44 9.53
N SER A 306 -10.87 0.40 10.86
CA SER A 306 -11.21 1.54 11.68
C SER A 306 -10.25 1.65 12.86
N PHE A 307 -9.75 2.86 13.11
CA PHE A 307 -8.90 3.20 14.25
C PHE A 307 -9.57 4.31 15.07
N TRP A 308 -9.53 4.15 16.38
CA TRP A 308 -10.08 5.09 17.34
C TRP A 308 -9.03 5.51 18.35
N GLY A 309 -8.51 6.75 18.22
CA GLY A 309 -7.38 7.31 18.98
C GLY A 309 -7.75 7.82 20.39
N TRP A 310 -8.54 7.09 21.16
CA TRP A 310 -9.10 7.54 22.44
C TRP A 310 -8.06 7.68 23.54
N ILE A 311 -6.96 6.93 23.52
CA ILE A 311 -5.93 6.97 24.57
C ILE A 311 -5.23 8.34 24.58
N THR A 312 -4.87 8.85 23.42
CA THR A 312 -4.19 10.15 23.27
C THR A 312 -5.07 11.32 23.75
N ASN A 313 -6.39 11.16 23.65
CA ASN A 313 -7.35 12.21 24.01
C ASN A 313 -8.03 11.99 25.37
N MET A 314 -7.53 11.08 26.18
CA MET A 314 -8.09 10.79 27.50
C MET A 314 -7.88 11.96 28.45
N GLY A 315 -8.94 12.40 29.12
CA GLY A 315 -8.87 13.45 30.14
C GLY A 315 -8.75 14.89 29.63
N LEU A 316 -9.13 15.14 28.38
CA LEU A 316 -9.01 16.46 27.75
C LEU A 316 -10.38 16.98 27.31
N ASP A 317 -10.76 18.15 27.81
CA ASP A 317 -12.13 18.67 27.70
C ASP A 317 -12.32 19.71 26.56
N ASN A 318 -11.25 20.37 26.10
CA ASN A 318 -11.32 21.43 25.11
C ASN A 318 -11.53 20.89 23.68
N LYS A 319 -12.76 20.45 23.36
CA LYS A 319 -13.09 19.85 22.07
C LYS A 319 -13.85 20.86 21.18
N ILE A 320 -13.25 21.19 20.06
CA ILE A 320 -13.81 22.08 19.06
C ILE A 320 -14.31 21.23 17.90
N LYS A 321 -15.62 21.33 17.57
CA LYS A 321 -16.25 20.50 16.53
C LYS A 321 -15.90 20.94 15.11
N ASP A 322 -15.78 22.25 14.89
CA ASP A 322 -15.41 22.82 13.61
C ASP A 322 -13.90 22.77 13.42
N TYR A 323 -13.46 22.32 12.24
CA TYR A 323 -12.03 22.13 11.97
C TYR A 323 -11.29 23.45 11.76
N GLU A 324 -11.94 24.44 11.14
CA GLU A 324 -11.31 25.76 10.93
C GLU A 324 -11.17 26.49 12.27
N ALA A 325 -12.23 26.52 13.07
CA ALA A 325 -12.18 27.06 14.43
C ALA A 325 -11.16 26.34 15.31
N TYR A 326 -10.99 25.03 15.15
CA TYR A 326 -9.94 24.28 15.83
C TYR A 326 -8.53 24.71 15.42
N ARG A 327 -8.28 24.94 14.13
CA ARG A 327 -6.97 25.41 13.66
C ARG A 327 -6.65 26.80 14.17
N ASP A 328 -7.61 27.69 14.20
CA ASP A 328 -7.43 29.04 14.71
C ASP A 328 -7.16 29.02 16.22
N ALA A 329 -7.95 28.27 16.99
CA ALA A 329 -7.72 28.07 18.41
C ALA A 329 -6.37 27.39 18.71
N TYR A 330 -5.92 26.51 17.82
CA TYR A 330 -4.61 25.88 17.97
C TYR A 330 -3.47 26.88 17.77
N ARG A 331 -3.58 27.78 16.80
CA ARG A 331 -2.59 28.86 16.58
C ARG A 331 -2.56 29.85 17.76
N GLU A 332 -3.74 30.22 18.28
CA GLU A 332 -3.83 31.08 19.47
C GLU A 332 -3.21 30.41 20.70
N TRP A 333 -3.45 29.13 20.91
CA TRP A 333 -2.86 28.36 21.99
C TRP A 333 -1.32 28.28 21.86
N GLU A 334 -0.80 28.11 20.65
CA GLU A 334 0.62 28.05 20.37
C GLU A 334 1.28 29.42 20.65
N ALA A 335 0.66 30.51 20.19
CA ALA A 335 1.12 31.89 20.45
C ALA A 335 1.06 32.25 21.94
N ALA A 336 0.12 31.68 22.70
CA ALA A 336 -0.05 31.90 24.14
C ALA A 336 0.92 31.12 25.04
N GLY A 337 1.89 30.38 24.46
CA GLY A 337 2.92 29.66 25.21
C GLY A 337 2.62 28.17 25.45
N SER A 338 1.70 27.60 24.71
CA SER A 338 1.50 26.13 24.55
C SER A 338 1.20 25.35 25.86
N ASN A 339 0.34 25.89 26.72
CA ASN A 339 -0.07 25.21 27.95
C ASN A 339 -0.86 23.92 27.62
N ILE A 340 -0.35 22.75 28.04
CA ILE A 340 -0.91 21.43 27.70
C ILE A 340 -2.38 21.26 28.17
N LYS A 341 -2.78 21.90 29.27
CA LYS A 341 -4.15 21.81 29.80
C LYS A 341 -5.17 22.56 28.94
N GLU A 342 -4.73 23.58 28.24
CA GLU A 342 -5.58 24.46 27.42
C GLU A 342 -5.51 24.09 25.92
N LYS A 343 -4.75 23.06 25.57
CA LYS A 343 -4.58 22.63 24.20
C LYS A 343 -5.94 22.29 23.57
N PRO A 344 -6.34 23.00 22.48
CA PRO A 344 -7.58 22.69 21.79
C PRO A 344 -7.51 21.30 21.14
N ARG A 345 -8.64 20.63 21.06
CA ARG A 345 -8.70 19.27 20.53
C ARG A 345 -9.93 19.05 19.67
N LEU A 346 -9.76 18.23 18.65
CA LEU A 346 -10.89 17.73 17.87
C LEU A 346 -11.62 16.63 18.65
N PRO A 347 -12.96 16.52 18.50
CA PRO A 347 -13.69 15.35 18.97
C PRO A 347 -13.09 14.08 18.41
N ILE A 348 -13.08 13.03 19.20
CA ILE A 348 -12.58 11.72 18.78
C ILE A 348 -13.55 11.16 17.73
N HIS A 349 -13.09 11.10 16.50
CA HIS A 349 -13.77 10.42 15.42
C HIS A 349 -12.93 9.23 14.97
N PRO A 350 -13.55 8.09 14.68
CA PRO A 350 -12.81 6.98 14.11
C PRO A 350 -12.26 7.35 12.74
N THR A 351 -11.00 7.01 12.49
CA THR A 351 -10.47 6.95 11.13
C THR A 351 -11.02 5.69 10.49
N VAL A 352 -11.66 5.81 9.33
CA VAL A 352 -12.24 4.68 8.61
C VAL A 352 -11.62 4.59 7.23
N ARG A 353 -11.20 3.38 6.85
CA ARG A 353 -10.73 3.05 5.52
C ARG A 353 -11.43 1.79 5.05
N TRP A 354 -12.13 1.89 3.96
CA TRP A 354 -12.83 0.78 3.34
C TRP A 354 -12.40 0.62 1.90
N GLU A 355 -11.79 -0.50 1.62
CA GLU A 355 -11.24 -0.83 0.31
C GLU A 355 -11.98 -2.04 -0.25
N ASN A 356 -12.41 -1.94 -1.50
CA ASN A 356 -13.10 -3.00 -2.22
C ASN A 356 -12.40 -3.20 -3.57
N THR A 357 -12.22 -4.44 -3.95
CA THR A 357 -11.66 -4.79 -5.26
C THR A 357 -12.42 -5.98 -5.83
N VAL A 358 -12.91 -5.83 -7.03
CA VAL A 358 -13.53 -6.89 -7.82
C VAL A 358 -12.65 -7.13 -9.04
N ASP A 359 -12.06 -8.32 -9.12
CA ASP A 359 -11.27 -8.76 -10.28
C ASP A 359 -12.10 -9.74 -11.10
N ILE A 360 -12.34 -9.40 -12.36
CA ILE A 360 -13.06 -10.24 -13.33
C ILE A 360 -12.05 -10.70 -14.38
N LYS A 361 -11.76 -11.99 -14.41
CA LYS A 361 -10.85 -12.61 -15.37
C LYS A 361 -11.61 -13.00 -16.63
N ALA A 362 -11.40 -12.27 -17.71
CA ALA A 362 -11.95 -12.59 -19.02
C ALA A 362 -11.19 -13.76 -19.66
N THR A 363 -9.87 -13.80 -19.49
CA THR A 363 -8.99 -14.88 -19.91
C THR A 363 -7.97 -15.20 -18.83
N ARG A 364 -7.02 -16.11 -19.10
CA ARG A 364 -5.93 -16.43 -18.16
C ARG A 364 -5.08 -15.22 -17.80
N PHE A 365 -4.96 -14.25 -18.69
CA PHE A 365 -4.11 -13.07 -18.54
C PHE A 365 -4.89 -11.76 -18.50
N LEU A 366 -6.05 -11.68 -19.17
CA LEU A 366 -6.85 -10.46 -19.25
C LEU A 366 -7.78 -10.37 -18.05
N THR A 367 -7.64 -9.30 -17.29
CA THR A 367 -8.44 -9.03 -16.08
C THR A 367 -8.99 -7.62 -16.11
N THR A 368 -10.28 -7.49 -15.78
CA THR A 368 -10.92 -6.21 -15.48
C THR A 368 -10.96 -6.06 -13.96
N THR A 369 -10.44 -4.98 -13.45
CA THR A 369 -10.41 -4.66 -12.02
C THR A 369 -11.26 -3.42 -11.75
N LEU A 370 -12.26 -3.57 -10.88
CA LEU A 370 -13.00 -2.46 -10.30
C LEU A 370 -12.54 -2.29 -8.85
N SER A 371 -11.99 -1.14 -8.52
CA SER A 371 -11.61 -0.79 -7.16
C SER A 371 -12.41 0.41 -6.65
N PHE A 372 -12.85 0.30 -5.41
CA PHE A 372 -13.52 1.37 -4.68
C PHE A 372 -12.85 1.55 -3.34
N GLN A 373 -12.45 2.76 -3.02
CA GLN A 373 -11.84 3.15 -1.74
C GLN A 373 -12.65 4.26 -1.11
N LEU A 374 -12.97 4.11 0.16
CA LEU A 374 -13.55 5.13 1.01
C LEU A 374 -12.59 5.41 2.16
N TYR A 375 -12.29 6.67 2.38
CA TYR A 375 -11.43 7.11 3.46
C TYR A 375 -12.09 8.25 4.22
N TYR A 376 -12.08 8.17 5.53
CA TYR A 376 -12.53 9.22 6.43
C TYR A 376 -11.53 9.41 7.55
N ASN A 377 -10.99 10.60 7.65
CA ASN A 377 -10.18 11.05 8.78
C ASN A 377 -10.43 12.55 8.97
N ARG A 378 -11.15 12.87 10.03
CA ARG A 378 -11.57 14.24 10.30
C ARG A 378 -10.38 15.21 10.45
N ALA A 379 -9.25 14.75 10.96
CA ALA A 379 -8.05 15.56 11.06
C ALA A 379 -7.47 15.98 9.68
N GLN A 380 -7.83 15.27 8.62
CA GLN A 380 -7.40 15.59 7.25
C GLN A 380 -8.47 16.31 6.46
N ASN A 381 -9.70 15.84 6.55
CA ASN A 381 -10.85 16.41 5.86
C ASN A 381 -12.14 16.11 6.62
N THR A 382 -13.04 17.08 6.69
CA THR A 382 -14.36 16.94 7.33
C THR A 382 -15.32 16.06 6.52
N HIS A 383 -15.04 15.87 5.23
CA HIS A 383 -15.86 15.07 4.32
C HIS A 383 -15.24 13.69 4.05
N ILE A 384 -16.12 12.76 3.70
CA ILE A 384 -15.71 11.43 3.26
C ILE A 384 -15.02 11.53 1.90
N GLN A 385 -13.85 10.93 1.78
CA GLN A 385 -13.09 10.86 0.54
C GLN A 385 -13.38 9.52 -0.14
N THR A 386 -13.72 9.55 -1.42
CA THR A 386 -13.98 8.34 -2.21
C THR A 386 -13.14 8.34 -3.47
N LYS A 387 -12.69 7.15 -3.87
CA LYS A 387 -11.98 6.92 -5.13
C LYS A 387 -12.51 5.65 -5.78
N THR A 388 -12.95 5.76 -7.02
CA THR A 388 -13.35 4.61 -7.84
C THR A 388 -12.45 4.54 -9.07
N LEU A 389 -11.98 3.33 -9.38
CA LEU A 389 -11.16 3.07 -10.56
C LEU A 389 -11.64 1.79 -11.22
N LEU A 390 -11.96 1.89 -12.51
CA LEU A 390 -12.19 0.76 -13.40
C LEU A 390 -11.01 0.67 -14.36
N SER A 391 -10.39 -0.49 -14.44
CA SER A 391 -9.23 -0.71 -15.28
C SER A 391 -9.26 -2.09 -15.93
N VAL A 392 -8.72 -2.17 -17.13
CA VAL A 392 -8.57 -3.41 -17.91
C VAL A 392 -7.10 -3.59 -18.23
N GLY A 393 -6.59 -4.79 -18.07
CA GLY A 393 -5.18 -5.02 -18.33
C GLY A 393 -4.75 -6.47 -18.21
N LEU A 394 -3.47 -6.68 -18.43
CA LEU A 394 -2.84 -7.98 -18.31
C LEU A 394 -2.46 -8.22 -16.85
N SER A 395 -2.84 -9.36 -16.32
CA SER A 395 -2.44 -9.79 -14.99
C SER A 395 -1.92 -11.22 -14.99
N TYR A 396 -0.92 -11.47 -14.17
CA TYR A 396 -0.37 -12.80 -13.96
C TYR A 396 -0.24 -13.06 -12.45
N THR A 397 -0.74 -14.21 -12.01
CA THR A 397 -0.64 -14.64 -10.62
C THR A 397 0.15 -15.92 -10.54
N PHE A 398 1.24 -15.88 -9.81
CA PHE A 398 2.04 -17.03 -9.43
C PHE A 398 1.67 -17.46 -8.01
N LYS A 399 1.43 -18.77 -7.80
CA LYS A 399 1.27 -19.38 -6.49
C LYS A 399 2.13 -20.64 -6.42
N ASN A 400 2.85 -20.81 -5.33
CA ASN A 400 3.66 -21.99 -5.12
C ASN A 400 2.90 -23.21 -4.55
N LYS A 401 1.65 -23.02 -4.18
CA LYS A 401 0.68 -24.02 -3.73
C LYS A 401 -0.71 -23.72 -4.28
#